data_11523f96508668eb640914af5a87ad41
#
_entry.id   11523f96508668eb640914af5a87ad41
#
_cell.length_a   1.000
_cell.length_b   1.000
_cell.length_c   1.000
_cell.angle_alpha   90.00
_cell.angle_beta   90.00
_cell.angle_gamma   90.00
#
_symmetry.space_group_name_H-M   'P 1'
#
loop_
_entity.id
_entity.type
_entity.pdbx_description
1 polymer ?
#
loop_
_entity_poly.entity_id
_entity_poly.type
_entity_poly.pdbx_seq_one_letter_code
_entity_poly.pdbx_strand_id
1 'polypeptide(L)'
;YNLDIGTKVYLGKKTSLLLGINYFKYDNPIDNNGDNFTDLTLQDRISIFQKWNFTRKNSRILSLAGRFFYEDRWGGELQWTPEFRGGDEIYGESIYTRRWEVLGKYQLPFKEQLMLSFSYNDHSQNSVYGDVSYLADQRIGFTQLTWDKSLGKHSILAGSALRYNYYDDNTPATSDLNGNKPDEVIIPSVFLQDEIAFNKKHSLLLGARYDYDNRHGSIFTPRGAYRFKFTDTDILRLNAGTGFRVVNLFTEEHAALTGSREVVITEELKPERSFNVNLNYLKNIYGDNGTFVTLDASMFYTNFQNIIIPDYDTNPNQIIYDNLDGKSVSKGISANIDIAFPSSFKIMFGATLQDVSNTENGITKRQILTESYSANWGLSYTIRTWDLTFDYTGNLYGPMRLPTLGDLDPRRDFSPTWSIQNIQFTYNGIRDFELYAGVKNLLNWTPNNGNPFIIARANDPFDKEVTFDANGNVVSTANNPNALTFDPTYVYGPNQGIRSFVGLRYTLN
;
A
#
# COMPACT_ATOMS: atom_id res chain seq x y z
N TYR A 1 -20.67 -10.99 3.58
CA TYR A 1 -20.45 -12.23 2.78
C TYR A 1 -19.23 -12.02 1.90
N ASN A 2 -18.40 -13.07 1.75
CA ASN A 2 -17.31 -13.12 0.78
C ASN A 2 -17.42 -14.43 0.00
N LEU A 3 -17.53 -14.33 -1.33
CA LEU A 3 -17.61 -15.48 -2.23
C LEU A 3 -16.46 -15.41 -3.22
N ASP A 4 -15.59 -16.43 -3.20
CA ASP A 4 -14.50 -16.59 -4.14
C ASP A 4 -14.72 -17.84 -4.98
N ILE A 5 -14.69 -17.68 -6.30
CA ILE A 5 -14.76 -18.79 -7.26
C ILE A 5 -13.50 -18.73 -8.13
N GLY A 6 -12.71 -19.79 -8.13
CA GLY A 6 -11.51 -19.91 -8.96
C GLY A 6 -11.53 -21.23 -9.75
N THR A 7 -11.21 -21.16 -11.03
CA THR A 7 -11.10 -22.36 -11.86
C THR A 7 -10.02 -22.23 -12.91
N LYS A 8 -9.41 -23.36 -13.26
CA LYS A 8 -8.48 -23.49 -14.38
C LYS A 8 -9.07 -24.42 -15.41
N VAL A 9 -9.33 -23.88 -16.59
CA VAL A 9 -9.91 -24.63 -17.71
C VAL A 9 -8.87 -24.83 -18.80
N TYR A 10 -8.80 -26.03 -19.36
CA TYR A 10 -7.98 -26.34 -20.52
C TYR A 10 -8.86 -26.36 -21.78
N LEU A 11 -8.60 -25.45 -22.70
CA LEU A 11 -9.29 -25.35 -23.99
C LEU A 11 -8.42 -26.02 -25.06
N GLY A 12 -8.55 -27.34 -25.16
CA GLY A 12 -7.70 -28.18 -25.96
C GLY A 12 -6.30 -28.33 -25.37
N LYS A 13 -5.31 -28.71 -26.22
CA LYS A 13 -3.93 -29.02 -25.77
C LYS A 13 -3.02 -27.78 -25.66
N LYS A 14 -3.46 -26.61 -26.12
CA LYS A 14 -2.56 -25.44 -26.29
C LYS A 14 -2.99 -24.21 -25.52
N THR A 15 -4.16 -24.22 -24.92
CA THR A 15 -4.69 -23.02 -24.25
C THR A 15 -5.20 -23.39 -22.86
N SER A 16 -4.80 -22.63 -21.86
CA SER A 16 -5.38 -22.69 -20.52
C SER A 16 -5.92 -21.33 -20.12
N LEU A 17 -7.09 -21.35 -19.48
CA LEU A 17 -7.75 -20.19 -18.89
C LEU A 17 -7.77 -20.37 -17.37
N LEU A 18 -7.28 -19.37 -16.64
CA LEU A 18 -7.54 -19.17 -15.21
C LEU A 18 -8.65 -18.12 -15.10
N LEU A 19 -9.75 -18.49 -14.46
CA LEU A 19 -10.87 -17.61 -14.16
C LEU A 19 -10.99 -17.46 -12.66
N GLY A 20 -11.15 -16.22 -12.18
CA GLY A 20 -11.43 -15.89 -10.79
C GLY A 20 -12.58 -14.89 -10.71
N ILE A 21 -13.50 -15.12 -9.80
CA ILE A 21 -14.62 -14.21 -9.48
C ILE A 21 -14.61 -14.03 -7.97
N ASN A 22 -14.54 -12.80 -7.51
CA ASN A 22 -14.74 -12.45 -6.11
C ASN A 22 -15.95 -11.52 -6.00
N TYR A 23 -16.85 -11.86 -5.10
CA TYR A 23 -17.95 -10.99 -4.68
C TYR A 23 -17.90 -10.81 -3.18
N PHE A 24 -17.89 -9.58 -2.73
CA PHE A 24 -17.86 -9.22 -1.31
C PHE A 24 -18.98 -8.24 -1.02
N LYS A 25 -19.74 -8.51 0.04
CA LYS A 25 -20.76 -7.61 0.56
C LYS A 25 -20.69 -7.53 2.07
N TYR A 26 -20.62 -6.30 2.56
CA TYR A 26 -20.73 -5.96 3.98
C TYR A 26 -21.66 -4.76 4.12
N ASP A 27 -22.80 -4.95 4.79
CA ASP A 27 -23.90 -3.98 4.90
C ASP A 27 -24.41 -3.81 6.34
N ASN A 28 -23.58 -4.18 7.33
CA ASN A 28 -23.96 -4.06 8.74
C ASN A 28 -23.19 -2.90 9.39
N PRO A 29 -23.78 -1.73 9.60
CA PRO A 29 -23.12 -0.63 10.27
C PRO A 29 -22.86 -0.98 11.73
N ILE A 30 -21.65 -0.82 12.19
CA ILE A 30 -21.20 -1.09 13.55
C ILE A 30 -20.57 0.20 14.09
N ASP A 31 -20.96 0.56 15.29
CA ASP A 31 -20.38 1.61 16.11
C ASP A 31 -20.12 1.02 17.49
N ASN A 32 -18.88 0.65 17.80
CA ASN A 32 -18.50 0.05 19.07
C ASN A 32 -18.03 1.09 20.10
N ASN A 33 -17.72 2.30 19.67
CA ASN A 33 -17.20 3.38 20.51
C ASN A 33 -18.27 4.41 20.89
N GLY A 34 -19.45 4.36 20.26
CA GLY A 34 -20.59 5.23 20.57
C GLY A 34 -20.43 6.66 20.04
N ASP A 35 -19.66 6.85 18.96
CA ASP A 35 -19.43 8.16 18.34
C ASP A 35 -20.40 8.48 17.20
N ASN A 36 -21.39 7.60 16.96
CA ASN A 36 -22.37 7.67 15.88
C ASN A 36 -21.79 7.49 14.47
N PHE A 37 -20.53 7.01 14.33
CA PHE A 37 -19.92 6.73 13.03
C PHE A 37 -19.70 5.24 12.85
N THR A 38 -19.64 4.81 11.58
CA THR A 38 -19.34 3.41 11.25
C THR A 38 -17.87 3.09 11.50
N ASP A 39 -17.58 2.13 12.39
CA ASP A 39 -16.22 1.61 12.62
C ASP A 39 -15.64 0.89 11.39
N LEU A 40 -16.50 0.41 10.52
CA LEU A 40 -16.21 -0.35 9.32
C LEU A 40 -16.89 0.28 8.13
N THR A 41 -16.13 0.47 7.06
CA THR A 41 -16.70 0.86 5.76
C THR A 41 -17.63 -0.23 5.24
N LEU A 42 -18.86 0.11 4.91
CA LEU A 42 -19.79 -0.76 4.21
C LEU A 42 -19.40 -0.87 2.75
N GLN A 43 -19.63 -2.04 2.15
CA GLN A 43 -19.02 -2.31 0.85
C GLN A 43 -19.84 -3.35 0.06
N ASP A 44 -20.04 -3.08 -1.23
CA ASP A 44 -20.49 -4.03 -2.24
C ASP A 44 -19.47 -4.03 -3.38
N ARG A 45 -18.85 -5.19 -3.64
CA ARG A 45 -17.72 -5.28 -4.56
C ARG A 45 -17.78 -6.53 -5.41
N ILE A 46 -17.52 -6.38 -6.71
CA ILE A 46 -17.29 -7.48 -7.62
C ILE A 46 -15.96 -7.33 -8.34
N SER A 47 -15.20 -8.42 -8.44
CA SER A 47 -13.98 -8.50 -9.23
C SER A 47 -14.00 -9.77 -10.09
N ILE A 48 -13.78 -9.60 -11.38
CA ILE A 48 -13.68 -10.70 -12.34
C ILE A 48 -12.29 -10.66 -12.96
N PHE A 49 -11.56 -11.74 -12.82
CA PHE A 49 -10.21 -11.90 -13.37
C PHE A 49 -10.15 -13.07 -14.31
N GLN A 50 -9.47 -12.91 -15.43
CA GLN A 50 -9.18 -14.01 -16.37
C GLN A 50 -7.75 -13.91 -16.87
N LYS A 51 -7.09 -15.06 -17.00
CA LYS A 51 -5.75 -15.15 -17.57
C LYS A 51 -5.66 -16.31 -18.54
N TRP A 52 -5.33 -15.98 -19.76
CA TRP A 52 -5.13 -16.89 -20.87
C TRP A 52 -3.65 -17.17 -21.06
N ASN A 53 -3.26 -18.44 -21.11
CA ASN A 53 -1.92 -18.86 -21.45
C ASN A 53 -1.99 -19.75 -22.71
N PHE A 54 -1.12 -19.45 -23.67
CA PHE A 54 -1.09 -20.14 -24.95
C PHE A 54 0.26 -20.88 -25.10
N THR A 55 0.20 -22.18 -25.32
CA THR A 55 1.38 -23.00 -25.63
C THR A 55 1.76 -22.77 -27.08
N ARG A 56 2.86 -22.07 -27.29
CA ARG A 56 3.39 -21.73 -28.60
C ARG A 56 4.54 -22.67 -28.98
N LYS A 57 4.92 -22.68 -30.27
CA LYS A 57 6.07 -23.39 -30.78
C LYS A 57 7.33 -23.02 -29.98
N ASN A 58 8.18 -24.00 -29.64
CA ASN A 58 9.39 -23.83 -28.83
C ASN A 58 9.11 -23.27 -27.41
N SER A 59 7.97 -23.58 -26.83
CA SER A 59 7.56 -23.13 -25.47
C SER A 59 7.61 -21.61 -25.26
N ARG A 60 7.49 -20.82 -26.33
CA ARG A 60 7.50 -19.36 -26.24
C ARG A 60 6.28 -18.85 -25.50
N ILE A 61 6.52 -17.85 -24.67
CA ILE A 61 5.49 -17.25 -23.81
C ILE A 61 4.50 -16.43 -24.66
N LEU A 62 3.23 -16.68 -24.44
CA LEU A 62 2.12 -15.79 -24.75
C LEU A 62 1.11 -15.91 -23.62
N SER A 63 0.90 -14.84 -22.90
CA SER A 63 -0.16 -14.76 -21.91
C SER A 63 -0.89 -13.42 -22.02
N LEU A 64 -2.19 -13.45 -21.80
CA LEU A 64 -3.06 -12.29 -21.76
C LEU A 64 -3.92 -12.40 -20.52
N ALA A 65 -4.03 -11.34 -19.73
CA ALA A 65 -4.93 -11.26 -18.59
C ALA A 65 -5.81 -10.02 -18.68
N GLY A 66 -7.02 -10.15 -18.18
CA GLY A 66 -7.97 -9.05 -18.02
C GLY A 66 -8.62 -9.09 -16.65
N ARG A 67 -8.90 -7.93 -16.10
CA ARG A 67 -9.64 -7.77 -14.86
C ARG A 67 -10.68 -6.68 -15.00
N PHE A 68 -11.83 -6.94 -14.46
CA PHE A 68 -12.85 -5.95 -14.16
C PHE A 68 -13.05 -5.86 -12.66
N PHE A 69 -13.18 -4.65 -12.14
CA PHE A 69 -13.42 -4.37 -10.74
C PHE A 69 -14.47 -3.27 -10.62
N TYR A 70 -15.44 -3.49 -9.77
CA TYR A 70 -16.41 -2.48 -9.35
C TYR A 70 -16.61 -2.55 -7.85
N GLU A 71 -16.64 -1.40 -7.20
CA GLU A 71 -16.85 -1.26 -5.77
C GLU A 71 -17.76 -0.06 -5.50
N ASP A 72 -18.76 -0.29 -4.68
CA ASP A 72 -19.56 0.71 -3.98
C ASP A 72 -19.22 0.61 -2.50
N ARG A 73 -18.69 1.69 -1.93
CA ARG A 73 -18.22 1.73 -0.55
C ARG A 73 -18.65 3.03 0.11
N TRP A 74 -19.11 2.94 1.36
CA TRP A 74 -19.38 4.11 2.15
C TRP A 74 -19.07 3.90 3.64
N GLY A 75 -18.84 5.00 4.37
CA GLY A 75 -18.72 5.08 5.82
C GLY A 75 -19.15 6.47 6.27
N GLY A 76 -19.51 6.66 7.53
CA GLY A 76 -19.97 7.93 8.04
C GLY A 76 -20.94 7.75 9.20
N GLU A 77 -21.79 8.72 9.43
CA GLU A 77 -22.81 8.64 10.47
C GLU A 77 -23.76 7.48 10.24
N LEU A 78 -24.21 6.81 11.32
CA LEU A 78 -25.07 5.62 11.25
C LEU A 78 -26.39 5.82 10.49
N GLN A 79 -26.89 7.06 10.47
CA GLN A 79 -28.12 7.44 9.80
C GLN A 79 -27.96 7.71 8.31
N TRP A 80 -26.72 7.72 7.80
CA TRP A 80 -26.46 8.04 6.41
C TRP A 80 -27.05 7.00 5.46
N THR A 81 -27.70 7.51 4.41
CA THR A 81 -28.22 6.71 3.28
C THR A 81 -27.81 7.39 1.96
N PRO A 82 -27.90 6.71 0.82
CA PRO A 82 -27.60 7.31 -0.48
C PRO A 82 -28.40 8.59 -0.81
N GLU A 83 -29.52 8.84 -0.14
CA GLU A 83 -30.31 10.06 -0.28
C GLU A 83 -29.59 11.31 0.22
N PHE A 84 -28.69 11.16 1.22
CA PHE A 84 -27.86 12.23 1.78
C PHE A 84 -26.54 12.44 1.05
N ARG A 85 -26.25 11.66 0.00
CA ARG A 85 -25.01 11.72 -0.72
C ARG A 85 -24.75 13.08 -1.36
N GLY A 86 -23.72 13.80 -0.88
CA GLY A 86 -23.37 15.14 -1.35
C GLY A 86 -24.22 16.27 -0.74
N GLY A 87 -25.02 15.96 0.26
CA GLY A 87 -25.71 16.95 1.09
C GLY A 87 -24.90 17.32 2.33
N ASP A 88 -25.43 18.26 3.10
CA ASP A 88 -24.84 18.83 4.31
C ASP A 88 -25.67 18.55 5.58
N GLU A 89 -26.56 17.54 5.53
CA GLU A 89 -27.44 17.19 6.66
C GLU A 89 -26.85 16.05 7.49
N ILE A 90 -26.36 14.97 6.83
CA ILE A 90 -25.78 13.79 7.48
C ILE A 90 -24.49 13.43 6.76
N TYR A 91 -23.39 13.37 7.49
CA TYR A 91 -22.06 13.12 6.92
C TYR A 91 -21.90 11.67 6.49
N GLY A 92 -21.37 11.49 5.28
CA GLY A 92 -20.94 10.20 4.77
C GLY A 92 -19.90 10.33 3.66
N GLU A 93 -18.95 9.43 3.66
CA GLU A 93 -17.96 9.26 2.61
C GLU A 93 -18.40 8.11 1.72
N SER A 94 -18.84 8.40 0.50
CA SER A 94 -19.35 7.42 -0.45
C SER A 94 -18.48 7.39 -1.71
N ILE A 95 -17.95 6.22 -2.05
CA ILE A 95 -16.96 6.04 -3.10
C ILE A 95 -17.43 4.95 -4.06
N TYR A 96 -17.66 5.31 -5.33
CA TYR A 96 -17.89 4.38 -6.42
C TYR A 96 -16.63 4.26 -7.27
N THR A 97 -16.10 3.05 -7.38
CA THR A 97 -14.89 2.76 -8.16
C THR A 97 -15.19 1.78 -9.27
N ARG A 98 -14.76 2.11 -10.49
CA ARG A 98 -14.78 1.20 -11.64
C ARG A 98 -13.38 1.11 -12.24
N ARG A 99 -12.92 -0.11 -12.52
CA ARG A 99 -11.58 -0.33 -13.06
C ARG A 99 -11.53 -1.46 -14.08
N TRP A 100 -10.84 -1.21 -15.18
CA TRP A 100 -10.51 -2.20 -16.19
C TRP A 100 -9.00 -2.34 -16.29
N GLU A 101 -8.52 -3.56 -16.41
CA GLU A 101 -7.10 -3.85 -16.55
C GLU A 101 -6.89 -4.88 -17.65
N VAL A 102 -5.90 -4.65 -18.49
CA VAL A 102 -5.41 -5.62 -19.47
C VAL A 102 -3.90 -5.73 -19.32
N LEU A 103 -3.39 -6.97 -19.27
CA LEU A 103 -1.94 -7.24 -19.14
C LEU A 103 -1.55 -8.33 -20.13
N GLY A 104 -0.41 -8.18 -20.76
CA GLY A 104 0.07 -9.19 -21.69
C GLY A 104 1.57 -9.34 -21.71
N LYS A 105 2.00 -10.57 -22.07
CA LYS A 105 3.40 -10.90 -22.38
C LYS A 105 3.45 -11.69 -23.65
N TYR A 106 4.33 -11.30 -24.56
CA TYR A 106 4.55 -11.94 -25.83
C TYR A 106 6.05 -12.10 -26.10
N GLN A 107 6.53 -13.33 -26.08
CA GLN A 107 7.89 -13.62 -26.51
C GLN A 107 7.96 -13.61 -28.04
N LEU A 108 8.78 -12.72 -28.60
CA LEU A 108 8.93 -12.59 -30.03
C LEU A 108 9.56 -13.84 -30.66
N PRO A 109 9.22 -14.15 -31.94
CA PRO A 109 9.67 -15.39 -32.60
C PRO A 109 11.10 -15.31 -33.16
N PHE A 110 12.00 -14.63 -32.45
CA PHE A 110 13.40 -14.53 -32.81
C PHE A 110 14.24 -15.61 -32.10
N LYS A 111 15.50 -15.78 -32.51
CA LYS A 111 16.48 -16.65 -31.86
C LYS A 111 16.86 -16.07 -30.49
N GLU A 112 17.00 -14.78 -30.42
CA GLU A 112 17.28 -14.04 -29.20
C GLU A 112 16.03 -13.99 -28.29
N GLN A 113 16.24 -13.91 -26.98
CA GLN A 113 15.15 -13.82 -26.01
C GLN A 113 14.65 -12.38 -25.93
N LEU A 114 13.70 -12.06 -26.79
CA LEU A 114 13.01 -10.79 -26.82
C LEU A 114 11.60 -10.95 -26.26
N MET A 115 11.27 -10.16 -25.24
CA MET A 115 9.97 -10.19 -24.58
C MET A 115 9.29 -8.83 -24.68
N LEU A 116 8.11 -8.77 -25.29
CA LEU A 116 7.20 -7.64 -25.23
C LEU A 116 6.24 -7.85 -24.05
N SER A 117 6.19 -6.88 -23.15
CA SER A 117 5.21 -6.81 -22.06
C SER A 117 4.39 -5.53 -22.25
N PHE A 118 3.08 -5.59 -21.98
CA PHE A 118 2.22 -4.42 -22.05
C PHE A 118 1.13 -4.51 -20.98
N SER A 119 0.65 -3.36 -20.56
CA SER A 119 -0.53 -3.22 -19.71
C SER A 119 -1.31 -1.97 -20.04
N TYR A 120 -2.61 -2.02 -19.80
CA TYR A 120 -3.50 -0.90 -19.83
C TYR A 120 -4.43 -0.94 -18.63
N ASN A 121 -4.62 0.20 -18.00
CA ASN A 121 -5.49 0.37 -16.84
C ASN A 121 -6.39 1.59 -17.11
N ASP A 122 -7.68 1.44 -16.89
CA ASP A 122 -8.68 2.50 -16.89
C ASP A 122 -9.37 2.49 -15.54
N HIS A 123 -9.25 3.56 -14.78
CA HIS A 123 -9.79 3.72 -13.45
C HIS A 123 -10.66 4.98 -13.41
N SER A 124 -11.89 4.81 -12.96
CA SER A 124 -12.84 5.90 -12.75
C SER A 124 -13.33 5.86 -11.31
N GLN A 125 -13.30 6.99 -10.64
CA GLN A 125 -13.76 7.18 -9.27
C GLN A 125 -14.79 8.31 -9.22
N ASN A 126 -15.90 8.05 -8.53
CA ASN A 126 -16.92 9.03 -8.20
C ASN A 126 -17.13 8.97 -6.70
N SER A 127 -16.58 9.94 -6.00
CA SER A 127 -16.58 10.00 -4.54
C SER A 127 -17.26 11.27 -4.05
N VAL A 128 -17.79 11.17 -2.84
CA VAL A 128 -18.28 12.30 -2.09
C VAL A 128 -17.84 12.14 -0.64
N TYR A 129 -17.29 13.18 -0.08
CA TYR A 129 -16.83 13.28 1.31
C TYR A 129 -17.64 14.39 2.00
N GLY A 130 -18.74 14.02 2.65
CA GLY A 130 -19.74 14.98 3.08
C GLY A 130 -20.38 15.69 1.89
N ASP A 131 -20.21 17.00 1.77
CA ASP A 131 -20.67 17.84 0.65
C ASP A 131 -19.60 18.06 -0.44
N VAL A 132 -18.36 17.58 -0.21
CA VAL A 132 -17.24 17.70 -1.16
C VAL A 132 -17.24 16.56 -2.16
N SER A 133 -17.41 16.85 -3.44
CA SER A 133 -17.34 15.86 -4.50
C SER A 133 -15.92 15.72 -5.05
N TYR A 134 -15.53 14.47 -5.35
CA TYR A 134 -14.28 14.14 -6.05
C TYR A 134 -14.57 13.15 -7.18
N LEU A 135 -14.37 13.63 -8.41
CA LEU A 135 -14.55 12.86 -9.64
C LEU A 135 -13.20 12.73 -10.31
N ALA A 136 -12.73 11.52 -10.58
CA ALA A 136 -11.43 11.31 -11.18
C ALA A 136 -11.43 10.17 -12.19
N ASP A 137 -10.76 10.41 -13.32
CA ASP A 137 -10.48 9.42 -14.36
C ASP A 137 -8.98 9.31 -14.59
N GLN A 138 -8.45 8.09 -14.51
CA GLN A 138 -7.04 7.80 -14.79
C GLN A 138 -6.91 6.67 -15.81
N ARG A 139 -6.05 6.87 -16.82
CA ARG A 139 -5.73 5.87 -17.83
C ARG A 139 -4.22 5.72 -17.92
N ILE A 140 -3.73 4.50 -17.71
CA ILE A 140 -2.30 4.21 -17.75
C ILE A 140 -2.04 3.15 -18.81
N GLY A 141 -1.28 3.53 -19.84
CA GLY A 141 -0.74 2.62 -20.85
C GLY A 141 0.75 2.38 -20.58
N PHE A 142 1.19 1.13 -20.64
CA PHE A 142 2.60 0.77 -20.50
C PHE A 142 2.97 -0.30 -21.50
N THR A 143 4.12 -0.13 -22.16
CA THR A 143 4.73 -1.17 -22.99
C THR A 143 6.22 -1.21 -22.76
N GLN A 144 6.80 -2.42 -22.79
CA GLN A 144 8.24 -2.64 -22.60
C GLN A 144 8.72 -3.76 -23.47
N LEU A 145 9.81 -3.53 -24.17
CA LEU A 145 10.57 -4.55 -24.89
C LEU A 145 11.86 -4.83 -24.13
N THR A 146 12.10 -6.10 -23.77
CA THR A 146 13.36 -6.54 -23.12
C THR A 146 14.10 -7.52 -23.98
N TRP A 147 15.42 -7.40 -23.98
CA TRP A 147 16.37 -8.35 -24.52
C TRP A 147 17.21 -8.94 -23.38
N ASP A 148 17.20 -10.26 -23.24
CA ASP A 148 17.95 -11.00 -22.24
C ASP A 148 19.01 -11.86 -22.93
N LYS A 149 20.27 -11.73 -22.52
CA LYS A 149 21.41 -12.43 -23.14
C LYS A 149 22.45 -12.81 -22.12
N SER A 150 22.74 -14.09 -22.04
CA SER A 150 23.90 -14.60 -21.29
C SER A 150 25.13 -14.70 -22.22
N LEU A 151 26.23 -14.07 -21.82
CA LEU A 151 27.51 -14.03 -22.52
C LEU A 151 28.66 -14.39 -21.57
N GLY A 152 28.96 -15.66 -21.44
CA GLY A 152 30.01 -16.16 -20.53
C GLY A 152 29.69 -15.83 -19.08
N LYS A 153 30.40 -14.86 -18.46
CA LYS A 153 30.19 -14.40 -17.08
C LYS A 153 29.16 -13.30 -16.95
N HIS A 154 28.66 -12.80 -18.06
CA HIS A 154 27.74 -11.68 -18.13
C HIS A 154 26.30 -12.13 -18.36
N SER A 155 25.36 -11.58 -17.62
CA SER A 155 23.92 -11.72 -17.86
C SER A 155 23.35 -10.32 -18.13
N ILE A 156 23.22 -10.00 -19.41
CA ILE A 156 22.83 -8.68 -19.90
C ILE A 156 21.31 -8.63 -20.05
N LEU A 157 20.70 -7.59 -19.50
CA LEU A 157 19.32 -7.22 -19.73
C LEU A 157 19.28 -5.78 -20.27
N ALA A 158 18.84 -5.62 -21.51
CA ALA A 158 18.61 -4.32 -22.12
C ALA A 158 17.14 -4.16 -22.52
N GLY A 159 16.67 -2.94 -22.59
CA GLY A 159 15.31 -2.72 -23.04
C GLY A 159 14.93 -1.27 -23.22
N SER A 160 13.74 -1.10 -23.77
CA SER A 160 13.05 0.18 -23.89
C SER A 160 11.64 0.04 -23.35
N ALA A 161 11.12 1.13 -22.83
CA ALA A 161 9.73 1.19 -22.35
C ALA A 161 9.09 2.52 -22.74
N LEU A 162 7.77 2.51 -22.80
CA LEU A 162 6.94 3.69 -22.97
C LEU A 162 5.81 3.63 -21.95
N ARG A 163 5.66 4.66 -21.14
CA ARG A 163 4.53 4.86 -20.25
C ARG A 163 3.75 6.09 -20.70
N TYR A 164 2.44 5.94 -20.78
CA TYR A 164 1.47 7.00 -20.94
C TYR A 164 0.58 7.03 -19.71
N ASN A 165 0.37 8.20 -19.13
CA ASN A 165 -0.55 8.42 -18.03
C ASN A 165 -1.42 9.63 -18.37
N TYR A 166 -2.73 9.44 -18.42
CA TYR A 166 -3.76 10.45 -18.45
C TYR A 166 -4.42 10.52 -17.09
N TYR A 167 -4.56 11.71 -16.55
CA TYR A 167 -5.26 11.94 -15.29
C TYR A 167 -6.11 13.20 -15.40
N ASP A 168 -7.36 13.11 -14.94
CA ASP A 168 -8.34 14.18 -14.93
C ASP A 168 -9.20 14.08 -13.68
N ASP A 169 -9.37 15.19 -12.97
CA ASP A 169 -10.23 15.27 -11.79
C ASP A 169 -10.94 16.64 -11.72
N ASN A 170 -11.82 16.81 -10.75
CA ASN A 170 -12.51 18.08 -10.51
C ASN A 170 -11.82 18.99 -9.49
N THR A 171 -10.51 18.78 -9.23
CA THR A 171 -9.72 19.60 -8.30
C THR A 171 -8.86 20.65 -9.04
N PRO A 172 -8.22 21.58 -8.30
CA PRO A 172 -7.25 22.49 -8.88
C PRO A 172 -6.04 21.80 -9.54
N ALA A 173 -5.76 20.51 -9.27
CA ALA A 173 -4.64 19.79 -9.85
C ALA A 173 -4.76 19.59 -11.37
N THR A 174 -5.98 19.55 -11.89
CA THR A 174 -6.27 19.38 -13.33
C THR A 174 -7.11 20.54 -13.89
N SER A 175 -6.93 21.74 -13.36
CA SER A 175 -7.59 22.95 -13.87
C SER A 175 -6.63 24.13 -13.96
N ASP A 176 -6.93 25.09 -14.85
CA ASP A 176 -6.27 26.37 -14.94
C ASP A 176 -7.28 27.50 -15.16
N LEU A 177 -6.81 28.72 -15.39
CA LEU A 177 -7.67 29.89 -15.63
C LEU A 177 -8.63 29.74 -16.83
N ASN A 178 -8.37 28.80 -17.75
CA ASN A 178 -9.16 28.54 -18.95
C ASN A 178 -10.14 27.36 -18.75
N GLY A 179 -10.13 26.70 -17.62
CA GLY A 179 -11.00 25.58 -17.28
C GLY A 179 -10.26 24.27 -17.04
N ASN A 180 -10.90 23.15 -17.37
CA ASN A 180 -10.34 21.82 -17.18
C ASN A 180 -9.09 21.58 -18.03
N LYS A 181 -8.03 21.06 -17.41
CA LYS A 181 -6.72 20.81 -18.02
C LYS A 181 -6.17 19.46 -17.52
N PRO A 182 -6.60 18.37 -18.13
CA PRO A 182 -6.10 17.05 -17.78
C PRO A 182 -4.58 16.95 -17.86
N ASP A 183 -4.01 16.16 -16.96
CA ASP A 183 -2.57 15.91 -16.93
C ASP A 183 -2.22 14.73 -17.84
N GLU A 184 -1.41 14.99 -18.87
CA GLU A 184 -0.94 14.00 -19.83
C GLU A 184 0.58 13.83 -19.75
N VAL A 185 1.01 12.63 -19.36
CA VAL A 185 2.42 12.32 -19.15
C VAL A 185 2.86 11.19 -20.07
N ILE A 186 3.93 11.44 -20.81
CA ILE A 186 4.57 10.44 -21.68
C ILE A 186 6.01 10.28 -21.22
N ILE A 187 6.38 9.05 -20.85
CA ILE A 187 7.72 8.70 -20.36
C ILE A 187 8.33 7.59 -21.23
N PRO A 188 9.02 7.92 -22.32
CA PRO A 188 9.91 6.99 -22.99
C PRO A 188 11.14 6.72 -22.14
N SER A 189 11.61 5.48 -22.17
CA SER A 189 12.69 5.01 -21.33
C SER A 189 13.58 4.02 -22.05
N VAL A 190 14.87 4.02 -21.70
CA VAL A 190 15.82 2.98 -22.07
C VAL A 190 16.60 2.53 -20.85
N PHE A 191 16.99 1.26 -20.79
CA PHE A 191 17.76 0.72 -19.68
C PHE A 191 18.70 -0.38 -20.12
N LEU A 192 19.80 -0.49 -19.38
CA LEU A 192 20.80 -1.54 -19.53
C LEU A 192 21.23 -2.00 -18.13
N GLN A 193 21.33 -3.31 -17.98
CA GLN A 193 21.84 -3.94 -16.78
C GLN A 193 22.75 -5.11 -17.17
N ASP A 194 23.83 -5.31 -16.42
CA ASP A 194 24.70 -6.47 -16.53
C ASP A 194 24.95 -7.07 -15.14
N GLU A 195 24.65 -8.35 -14.97
CA GLU A 195 25.10 -9.12 -13.81
C GLU A 195 26.35 -9.90 -14.18
N ILE A 196 27.48 -9.57 -13.57
CA ILE A 196 28.80 -10.15 -13.82
C ILE A 196 29.09 -11.18 -12.72
N ALA A 197 29.11 -12.45 -13.07
CA ALA A 197 29.51 -13.53 -12.18
C ALA A 197 31.06 -13.71 -12.24
N PHE A 198 31.79 -13.05 -11.33
CA PHE A 198 33.26 -13.20 -11.27
C PHE A 198 33.66 -14.67 -11.00
N ASN A 199 32.95 -15.29 -10.05
CA ASN A 199 33.07 -16.71 -9.72
C ASN A 199 31.81 -17.19 -8.99
N LYS A 200 31.80 -18.41 -8.42
CA LYS A 200 30.64 -18.97 -7.69
C LYS A 200 30.25 -18.16 -6.43
N LYS A 201 31.20 -17.42 -5.85
CA LYS A 201 30.97 -16.65 -4.61
C LYS A 201 30.65 -15.19 -4.85
N HIS A 202 31.13 -14.58 -5.91
CA HIS A 202 31.09 -13.16 -6.15
C HIS A 202 30.33 -12.81 -7.42
N SER A 203 29.30 -11.98 -7.33
CA SER A 203 28.68 -11.35 -8.49
C SER A 203 28.43 -9.86 -8.24
N LEU A 204 28.51 -9.09 -9.30
CA LEU A 204 28.23 -7.65 -9.32
C LEU A 204 27.18 -7.37 -10.39
N LEU A 205 26.10 -6.71 -10.00
CA LEU A 205 25.10 -6.18 -10.90
C LEU A 205 25.32 -4.67 -11.03
N LEU A 206 25.41 -4.18 -12.23
CA LEU A 206 25.40 -2.77 -12.57
C LEU A 206 24.26 -2.50 -13.53
N GLY A 207 23.53 -1.44 -13.29
CA GLY A 207 22.41 -1.05 -14.14
C GLY A 207 22.21 0.46 -14.19
N ALA A 208 21.67 0.91 -15.29
CA ALA A 208 21.28 2.30 -15.48
C ALA A 208 20.01 2.38 -16.30
N ARG A 209 19.18 3.33 -15.97
CA ARG A 209 17.96 3.66 -16.70
C ARG A 209 17.91 5.16 -16.96
N TYR A 210 17.50 5.49 -18.15
CA TYR A 210 17.21 6.87 -18.55
C TYR A 210 15.73 6.96 -18.93
N ASP A 211 15.04 7.89 -18.28
CA ASP A 211 13.65 8.24 -18.52
C ASP A 211 13.58 9.70 -18.96
N TYR A 212 12.68 10.02 -19.86
CA TYR A 212 12.37 11.38 -20.22
C TYR A 212 10.90 11.66 -19.90
N ASP A 213 10.66 12.52 -18.92
CA ASP A 213 9.32 12.99 -18.58
C ASP A 213 9.05 14.29 -19.34
N ASN A 214 7.92 14.38 -20.04
CA ASN A 214 7.61 15.55 -20.86
C ASN A 214 7.40 16.85 -20.07
N ARG A 215 7.24 16.77 -18.73
CA ARG A 215 7.10 17.92 -17.83
C ARG A 215 8.40 18.25 -17.09
N HIS A 216 9.10 17.22 -16.62
CA HIS A 216 10.26 17.36 -15.74
C HIS A 216 11.61 17.05 -16.43
N GLY A 217 11.60 16.68 -17.72
CA GLY A 217 12.79 16.44 -18.53
C GLY A 217 13.50 15.12 -18.22
N SER A 218 14.82 15.15 -18.26
CA SER A 218 15.69 13.98 -18.17
C SER A 218 15.88 13.48 -16.75
N ILE A 219 15.68 12.18 -16.55
CA ILE A 219 15.85 11.50 -15.27
C ILE A 219 16.76 10.30 -15.47
N PHE A 220 17.87 10.25 -14.74
CA PHE A 220 18.84 9.17 -14.81
C PHE A 220 18.90 8.44 -13.47
N THR A 221 18.71 7.12 -13.49
CA THR A 221 18.66 6.27 -12.29
C THR A 221 19.66 5.11 -12.37
N PRO A 222 20.91 5.30 -11.89
CA PRO A 222 21.90 4.25 -11.77
C PRO A 222 21.61 3.35 -10.55
N ARG A 223 22.01 2.08 -10.66
CA ARG A 223 21.99 1.12 -9.55
C ARG A 223 23.16 0.15 -9.60
N GLY A 224 23.59 -0.34 -8.44
CA GLY A 224 24.57 -1.39 -8.32
C GLY A 224 24.20 -2.33 -7.18
N ALA A 225 24.53 -3.61 -7.33
CA ALA A 225 24.36 -4.61 -6.29
C ALA A 225 25.53 -5.60 -6.31
N TYR A 226 26.16 -5.77 -5.16
CA TYR A 226 27.21 -6.76 -4.97
C TYR A 226 26.72 -7.88 -4.09
N ARG A 227 26.90 -9.13 -4.55
CA ARG A 227 26.54 -10.33 -3.82
C ARG A 227 27.80 -11.12 -3.48
N PHE A 228 27.94 -11.45 -2.21
CA PHE A 228 28.98 -12.35 -1.72
C PHE A 228 28.35 -13.57 -1.05
N LYS A 229 28.71 -14.76 -1.50
CA LYS A 229 28.35 -16.03 -0.88
C LYS A 229 29.51 -16.53 -0.02
N PHE A 230 29.39 -16.53 1.29
CA PHE A 230 30.32 -17.20 2.19
C PHE A 230 30.28 -18.71 1.93
N THR A 231 29.04 -19.23 1.90
CA THR A 231 28.65 -20.59 1.53
C THR A 231 27.45 -20.53 0.59
N ASP A 232 26.90 -21.67 0.15
CA ASP A 232 25.65 -21.68 -0.62
C ASP A 232 24.42 -21.27 0.22
N THR A 233 24.54 -21.29 1.53
CA THR A 233 23.48 -20.97 2.50
C THR A 233 23.68 -19.63 3.21
N ASP A 234 24.88 -19.01 3.08
CA ASP A 234 25.21 -17.71 3.69
C ASP A 234 25.50 -16.69 2.61
N ILE A 235 24.66 -15.68 2.50
CA ILE A 235 24.73 -14.71 1.41
C ILE A 235 24.66 -13.30 1.97
N LEU A 236 25.63 -12.47 1.62
CA LEU A 236 25.64 -11.04 1.88
C LEU A 236 25.38 -10.28 0.57
N ARG A 237 24.51 -9.27 0.62
CA ARG A 237 24.22 -8.39 -0.51
C ARG A 237 24.33 -6.94 -0.09
N LEU A 238 25.06 -6.16 -0.87
CA LEU A 238 25.09 -4.70 -0.75
C LEU A 238 24.45 -4.13 -2.01
N ASN A 239 23.44 -3.31 -1.85
CA ASN A 239 22.72 -2.66 -2.93
C ASN A 239 22.83 -1.14 -2.74
N ALA A 240 23.01 -0.42 -3.83
CA ALA A 240 22.94 1.04 -3.86
C ALA A 240 22.26 1.49 -5.16
N GLY A 241 21.47 2.53 -5.11
CA GLY A 241 20.78 3.03 -6.29
C GLY A 241 20.00 4.31 -6.02
N THR A 242 19.55 4.92 -7.10
CA THR A 242 18.67 6.08 -7.07
C THR A 242 17.28 5.72 -7.56
N GLY A 243 16.28 6.47 -7.12
CA GLY A 243 14.90 6.37 -7.57
C GLY A 243 14.28 7.76 -7.75
N PHE A 244 13.15 7.80 -8.43
CA PHE A 244 12.34 9.00 -8.52
C PHE A 244 10.85 8.66 -8.47
N ARG A 245 10.04 9.64 -8.05
CA ARG A 245 8.59 9.57 -8.08
C ARG A 245 8.03 10.91 -8.54
N VAL A 246 7.11 10.87 -9.49
CA VAL A 246 6.28 12.01 -9.86
C VAL A 246 4.96 11.84 -9.14
N VAL A 247 4.68 12.73 -8.20
CA VAL A 247 3.51 12.63 -7.32
C VAL A 247 2.31 13.25 -7.99
N ASN A 248 1.16 12.58 -7.89
CA ASN A 248 -0.14 13.19 -8.06
C ASN A 248 -0.80 13.25 -6.68
N LEU A 249 -0.89 14.45 -6.12
CA LEU A 249 -1.28 14.68 -4.75
C LEU A 249 -2.64 14.08 -4.40
N PHE A 250 -3.66 14.37 -5.20
CA PHE A 250 -5.04 13.99 -4.91
C PHE A 250 -5.34 12.50 -5.12
N THR A 251 -4.48 11.75 -5.80
CA THR A 251 -4.60 10.29 -5.88
C THR A 251 -3.90 9.56 -4.74
N GLU A 252 -2.96 10.22 -4.06
CA GLU A 252 -2.10 9.60 -3.05
C GLU A 252 -2.48 10.01 -1.62
N GLU A 253 -3.03 11.21 -1.43
CA GLU A 253 -3.34 11.79 -0.12
C GLU A 253 -4.86 11.90 0.09
N HIS A 254 -5.45 10.88 0.70
CA HIS A 254 -6.88 10.86 1.00
C HIS A 254 -7.31 12.02 1.91
N ALA A 255 -6.45 12.45 2.82
CA ALA A 255 -6.67 13.59 3.70
C ALA A 255 -7.00 14.90 2.96
N ALA A 256 -6.44 15.06 1.76
CA ALA A 256 -6.67 16.23 0.92
C ALA A 256 -8.11 16.30 0.37
N LEU A 257 -8.86 15.20 0.44
CA LEU A 257 -10.21 15.09 -0.13
C LEU A 257 -11.32 15.20 0.90
N THR A 258 -11.02 15.04 2.19
CA THR A 258 -12.05 14.95 3.24
C THR A 258 -12.75 16.26 3.55
N GLY A 259 -12.23 17.40 3.07
CA GLY A 259 -12.79 18.72 3.32
C GLY A 259 -12.62 19.22 4.76
N SER A 260 -12.01 18.42 5.65
CA SER A 260 -11.80 18.81 7.05
C SER A 260 -10.76 19.92 7.22
N ARG A 261 -9.83 20.03 6.28
CA ARG A 261 -8.82 21.08 6.23
C ARG A 261 -8.67 21.61 4.81
N GLU A 262 -8.36 22.90 4.66
CA GLU A 262 -8.07 23.50 3.37
C GLU A 262 -6.75 22.95 2.81
N VAL A 263 -6.75 22.51 1.57
CA VAL A 263 -5.53 22.05 0.88
C VAL A 263 -4.87 23.21 0.17
N VAL A 264 -3.61 23.49 0.52
CA VAL A 264 -2.80 24.55 -0.07
C VAL A 264 -1.58 23.95 -0.74
N ILE A 265 -1.39 24.23 -2.02
CA ILE A 265 -0.17 23.87 -2.78
C ILE A 265 0.59 25.15 -3.03
N THR A 266 1.77 25.30 -2.43
CA THR A 266 2.50 26.57 -2.40
C THR A 266 3.36 26.82 -3.63
N GLU A 267 3.79 25.74 -4.32
CA GLU A 267 4.64 25.82 -5.52
C GLU A 267 4.34 24.69 -6.53
N GLU A 268 4.89 24.77 -7.73
CA GLU A 268 4.86 23.66 -8.68
C GLU A 268 5.71 22.50 -8.15
N LEU A 269 5.05 21.37 -7.88
CA LEU A 269 5.68 20.22 -7.26
C LEU A 269 6.66 19.52 -8.21
N LYS A 270 7.92 19.44 -7.78
CA LYS A 270 9.02 18.76 -8.49
C LYS A 270 9.04 17.27 -8.15
N PRO A 271 9.56 16.41 -9.06
CA PRO A 271 9.71 15.00 -8.76
C PRO A 271 10.56 14.76 -7.53
N GLU A 272 10.10 13.89 -6.66
CA GLU A 272 10.90 13.37 -5.56
C GLU A 272 12.04 12.53 -6.11
N ARG A 273 13.19 12.60 -5.47
CA ARG A 273 14.36 11.79 -5.78
C ARG A 273 14.89 11.13 -4.52
N SER A 274 15.41 9.93 -4.66
CA SER A 274 16.01 9.21 -3.55
C SER A 274 17.33 8.57 -3.91
N PHE A 275 18.19 8.45 -2.91
CA PHE A 275 19.39 7.60 -2.93
C PHE A 275 19.26 6.59 -1.79
N ASN A 276 19.36 5.32 -2.12
CA ASN A 276 19.22 4.22 -1.16
C ASN A 276 20.49 3.37 -1.12
N VAL A 277 20.87 2.96 0.08
CA VAL A 277 21.86 1.90 0.33
C VAL A 277 21.24 0.86 1.25
N ASN A 278 21.38 -0.41 0.90
CA ASN A 278 20.88 -1.53 1.68
C ASN A 278 21.93 -2.62 1.78
N LEU A 279 22.20 -3.09 2.98
CA LEU A 279 23.01 -4.27 3.27
C LEU A 279 22.10 -5.36 3.80
N ASN A 280 22.07 -6.50 3.11
CA ASN A 280 21.24 -7.65 3.47
C ASN A 280 22.09 -8.89 3.72
N TYR A 281 21.82 -9.62 4.77
CA TYR A 281 22.42 -10.92 5.09
C TYR A 281 21.33 -11.98 5.19
N LEU A 282 21.47 -13.05 4.42
CA LEU A 282 20.61 -14.22 4.41
C LEU A 282 21.40 -15.46 4.84
N LYS A 283 20.85 -16.19 5.79
CA LYS A 283 21.39 -17.49 6.23
C LYS A 283 20.32 -18.55 6.30
N ASN A 284 20.55 -19.69 5.64
CA ASN A 284 19.74 -20.90 5.76
C ASN A 284 20.49 -21.95 6.57
N ILE A 285 19.85 -22.55 7.55
CA ILE A 285 20.41 -23.57 8.43
C ILE A 285 19.55 -24.82 8.30
N TYR A 286 20.17 -25.93 7.98
CA TYR A 286 19.55 -27.26 7.92
C TYR A 286 20.03 -28.08 9.11
N GLY A 287 19.15 -28.30 10.08
CA GLY A 287 19.43 -29.11 11.26
C GLY A 287 19.39 -30.61 10.93
N ASP A 288 20.24 -31.41 11.59
CA ASP A 288 20.32 -32.86 11.38
C ASP A 288 19.00 -33.59 11.70
N ASN A 289 18.16 -33.00 12.52
CA ASN A 289 16.81 -33.49 12.86
C ASN A 289 15.74 -33.10 11.82
N GLY A 290 16.11 -32.46 10.70
CA GLY A 290 15.18 -31.96 9.68
C GLY A 290 14.55 -30.61 9.99
N THR A 291 15.00 -29.90 11.02
CA THR A 291 14.60 -28.51 11.27
C THR A 291 15.26 -27.60 10.24
N PHE A 292 14.46 -26.70 9.67
CA PHE A 292 14.93 -25.67 8.74
C PHE A 292 14.78 -24.29 9.35
N VAL A 293 15.83 -23.46 9.31
CA VAL A 293 15.83 -22.09 9.80
C VAL A 293 16.34 -21.17 8.71
N THR A 294 15.56 -20.11 8.42
CA THR A 294 15.99 -18.96 7.61
C THR A 294 16.15 -17.74 8.52
N LEU A 295 17.30 -17.09 8.41
CA LEU A 295 17.58 -15.79 9.02
C LEU A 295 17.80 -14.79 7.89
N ASP A 296 17.03 -13.70 7.85
CA ASP A 296 17.19 -12.58 6.91
C ASP A 296 17.28 -11.29 7.71
N ALA A 297 18.40 -10.59 7.58
CA ALA A 297 18.64 -9.31 8.25
C ALA A 297 19.05 -8.24 7.24
N SER A 298 18.51 -7.05 7.39
CA SER A 298 18.80 -5.91 6.52
C SER A 298 19.07 -4.64 7.32
N MET A 299 20.02 -3.85 6.84
CA MET A 299 20.24 -2.47 7.27
C MET A 299 20.01 -1.58 6.07
N PHE A 300 19.27 -0.50 6.24
CA PHE A 300 18.95 0.41 5.14
C PHE A 300 19.14 1.87 5.51
N TYR A 301 19.49 2.65 4.50
CA TYR A 301 19.58 4.10 4.57
C TYR A 301 19.05 4.67 3.26
N THR A 302 18.07 5.55 3.33
CA THR A 302 17.53 6.28 2.18
C THR A 302 17.54 7.77 2.49
N ASN A 303 18.11 8.54 1.60
CA ASN A 303 18.03 9.99 1.60
C ASN A 303 17.10 10.43 0.48
N PHE A 304 16.14 11.30 0.81
CA PHE A 304 15.19 11.88 -0.15
C PHE A 304 15.51 13.35 -0.39
N GLN A 305 15.33 13.77 -1.63
CA GLN A 305 15.40 15.13 -2.10
C GLN A 305 14.06 15.51 -2.74
N ASN A 306 13.63 16.74 -2.55
CA ASN A 306 12.34 17.24 -3.05
C ASN A 306 11.15 16.38 -2.61
N ILE A 307 11.22 15.73 -1.44
CA ILE A 307 10.09 14.96 -0.94
C ILE A 307 8.91 15.90 -0.70
N ILE A 308 7.72 15.46 -1.07
CA ILE A 308 6.48 16.19 -0.82
C ILE A 308 5.93 15.69 0.51
N ILE A 309 5.80 16.59 1.47
CA ILE A 309 5.34 16.25 2.82
C ILE A 309 4.16 17.15 3.15
N PRO A 310 3.04 16.58 3.66
CA PRO A 310 1.97 17.39 4.22
C PRO A 310 2.45 18.08 5.51
N ASP A 311 2.42 19.40 5.54
CA ASP A 311 2.62 20.18 6.76
C ASP A 311 1.27 20.37 7.46
N TYR A 312 1.13 19.74 8.61
CA TYR A 312 0.00 19.87 9.53
C TYR A 312 0.29 20.77 10.73
N ASP A 313 1.52 21.24 10.87
CA ASP A 313 2.00 21.93 12.05
C ASP A 313 1.93 23.46 11.91
N THR A 314 2.02 23.98 10.68
CA THR A 314 2.06 25.44 10.43
C THR A 314 0.69 26.08 10.60
N ASN A 315 -0.37 25.44 10.14
CA ASN A 315 -1.74 25.92 10.31
C ASN A 315 -2.68 24.73 10.58
N PRO A 316 -3.35 24.68 11.74
CA PRO A 316 -4.22 23.59 12.10
C PRO A 316 -5.46 23.43 11.19
N ASN A 317 -5.82 24.46 10.42
CA ASN A 317 -6.95 24.45 9.49
C ASN A 317 -6.55 24.13 8.05
N GLN A 318 -5.24 23.89 7.80
CA GLN A 318 -4.70 23.65 6.46
C GLN A 318 -3.86 22.39 6.41
N ILE A 319 -3.76 21.81 5.23
CA ILE A 319 -2.72 20.85 4.85
C ILE A 319 -1.89 21.53 3.75
N ILE A 320 -0.67 21.92 4.07
CA ILE A 320 0.20 22.63 3.14
C ILE A 320 1.11 21.61 2.48
N TYR A 321 1.12 21.57 1.15
CA TYR A 321 1.96 20.70 0.35
C TYR A 321 2.96 21.52 -0.44
N ASP A 322 4.24 21.21 -0.24
CA ASP A 322 5.34 21.69 -1.06
C ASP A 322 6.47 20.65 -1.13
N ASN A 323 7.50 20.97 -1.92
CA ASN A 323 8.73 20.19 -1.87
C ASN A 323 9.56 20.66 -0.67
N LEU A 324 9.85 19.75 0.26
CA LEU A 324 10.64 20.04 1.46
C LEU A 324 11.96 20.77 1.11
N ASP A 325 12.12 22.00 1.61
CA ASP A 325 13.40 22.73 1.55
C ASP A 325 14.33 22.24 2.66
N GLY A 326 14.86 21.05 2.44
CA GLY A 326 15.64 20.37 3.45
C GLY A 326 16.04 18.97 3.01
N LYS A 327 16.04 18.05 3.96
CA LYS A 327 16.31 16.64 3.71
C LYS A 327 15.37 15.73 4.51
N SER A 328 14.95 14.66 3.88
CA SER A 328 14.27 13.56 4.54
C SER A 328 15.14 12.32 4.53
N VAL A 329 15.19 11.62 5.65
CA VAL A 329 16.02 10.42 5.83
C VAL A 329 15.17 9.31 6.41
N SER A 330 15.23 8.14 5.78
CA SER A 330 14.72 6.87 6.33
C SER A 330 15.89 5.93 6.53
N LYS A 331 16.09 5.47 7.76
CA LYS A 331 17.15 4.52 8.11
C LYS A 331 16.67 3.52 9.14
N GLY A 332 17.20 2.30 9.08
CA GLY A 332 16.78 1.28 10.03
C GLY A 332 17.47 -0.04 9.86
N ILE A 333 17.05 -0.97 10.71
CA ILE A 333 17.48 -2.37 10.73
C ILE A 333 16.21 -3.22 10.81
N SER A 334 16.12 -4.24 9.97
CA SER A 334 15.08 -5.26 10.03
C SER A 334 15.69 -6.65 10.10
N ALA A 335 15.06 -7.56 10.83
CA ALA A 335 15.46 -8.95 10.91
C ALA A 335 14.22 -9.85 10.91
N ASN A 336 14.28 -10.94 10.14
CA ASN A 336 13.25 -11.98 10.10
C ASN A 336 13.88 -13.32 10.40
N ILE A 337 13.17 -14.15 11.14
CA ILE A 337 13.53 -15.53 11.39
C ILE A 337 12.32 -16.44 11.12
N ASP A 338 12.52 -17.44 10.26
CA ASP A 338 11.53 -18.46 9.96
C ASP A 338 12.08 -19.82 10.37
N ILE A 339 11.32 -20.56 11.16
CA ILE A 339 11.70 -21.88 11.66
C ILE A 339 10.60 -22.89 11.30
N ALA A 340 10.96 -23.93 10.56
CA ALA A 340 10.08 -25.04 10.27
C ALA A 340 10.61 -26.32 10.93
N PHE A 341 9.82 -26.90 11.83
CA PHE A 341 10.13 -28.16 12.51
C PHE A 341 9.51 -29.37 11.81
N PRO A 342 10.11 -30.55 11.88
CA PRO A 342 9.51 -31.79 11.35
C PRO A 342 8.15 -32.14 11.97
N SER A 343 7.90 -31.68 13.17
CA SER A 343 6.65 -31.84 13.91
C SER A 343 5.47 -31.05 13.33
N SER A 344 5.64 -30.41 12.15
CA SER A 344 4.65 -29.50 11.56
C SER A 344 4.40 -28.21 12.35
N PHE A 345 5.30 -27.88 13.27
CA PHE A 345 5.32 -26.58 13.94
C PHE A 345 6.15 -25.60 13.14
N LYS A 346 5.63 -24.40 12.95
CA LYS A 346 6.31 -23.30 12.22
C LYS A 346 6.28 -22.04 13.08
N ILE A 347 7.38 -21.31 13.09
CA ILE A 347 7.54 -20.02 13.73
C ILE A 347 8.03 -19.05 12.68
N MET A 348 7.37 -17.90 12.56
CA MET A 348 7.83 -16.74 11.83
C MET A 348 7.91 -15.58 12.79
N PHE A 349 8.98 -14.83 12.78
CA PHE A 349 9.14 -13.62 13.59
C PHE A 349 9.92 -12.59 12.80
N GLY A 350 9.41 -11.37 12.75
CA GLY A 350 10.08 -10.23 12.15
C GLY A 350 10.08 -9.03 13.09
N ALA A 351 11.14 -8.23 13.04
CA ALA A 351 11.22 -6.98 13.77
C ALA A 351 11.96 -5.93 12.95
N THR A 352 11.52 -4.68 13.07
CA THR A 352 12.14 -3.52 12.43
C THR A 352 12.31 -2.41 13.46
N LEU A 353 13.49 -1.79 13.46
CA LEU A 353 13.76 -0.54 14.16
C LEU A 353 14.06 0.49 13.08
N GLN A 354 13.37 1.63 13.10
CA GLN A 354 13.54 2.65 12.09
C GLN A 354 13.43 4.08 12.63
N ASP A 355 14.09 4.99 11.94
CA ASP A 355 13.96 6.41 12.11
C ASP A 355 13.69 7.05 10.74
N VAL A 356 12.49 7.63 10.60
CA VAL A 356 12.10 8.41 9.43
C VAL A 356 11.90 9.83 9.89
N SER A 357 12.72 10.73 9.40
CA SER A 357 12.77 12.11 9.89
C SER A 357 13.00 13.12 8.76
N ASN A 358 12.40 14.29 8.93
CA ASN A 358 12.50 15.42 8.03
C ASN A 358 13.21 16.55 8.75
N THR A 359 14.18 17.18 8.09
CA THR A 359 14.93 18.33 8.62
C THR A 359 14.71 19.52 7.70
N GLU A 360 14.14 20.57 8.24
CA GLU A 360 13.88 21.84 7.58
C GLU A 360 14.27 22.99 8.51
N ASN A 361 14.93 24.03 7.99
CA ASN A 361 15.40 25.18 8.78
C ASN A 361 16.22 24.80 10.02
N GLY A 362 16.94 23.66 9.97
CA GLY A 362 17.72 23.14 11.09
C GLY A 362 16.92 22.40 12.17
N ILE A 363 15.60 22.31 12.04
CA ILE A 363 14.72 21.58 12.94
C ILE A 363 14.45 20.20 12.36
N THR A 364 14.70 19.16 13.16
CA THR A 364 14.41 17.78 12.76
C THR A 364 13.15 17.28 13.48
N LYS A 365 12.16 16.85 12.70
CA LYS A 365 10.92 16.24 13.21
C LYS A 365 10.79 14.81 12.66
N ARG A 366 10.20 13.92 13.43
CA ARG A 366 9.80 12.59 12.94
C ARG A 366 8.65 12.71 11.95
N GLN A 367 8.67 11.83 10.94
CA GLN A 367 7.53 11.66 10.04
C GLN A 367 6.29 11.28 10.85
N ILE A 368 5.16 11.93 10.57
CA ILE A 368 3.87 11.59 11.19
C ILE A 368 3.41 10.19 10.78
N LEU A 369 2.61 9.55 11.63
CA LEU A 369 2.00 8.24 11.40
C LEU A 369 3.01 7.14 11.02
N THR A 370 4.27 7.29 11.45
CA THR A 370 5.35 6.35 11.18
C THR A 370 5.92 5.82 12.50
N GLU A 371 5.82 4.51 12.70
CA GLU A 371 6.31 3.86 13.91
C GLU A 371 7.83 3.85 14.00
N SER A 372 8.38 3.94 15.22
CA SER A 372 9.81 3.85 15.48
C SER A 372 10.33 2.42 15.51
N TYR A 373 9.46 1.50 15.83
CA TYR A 373 9.71 0.06 15.76
C TYR A 373 8.42 -0.69 15.48
N SER A 374 8.57 -1.83 14.85
CA SER A 374 7.46 -2.78 14.64
C SER A 374 7.97 -4.22 14.77
N ALA A 375 7.06 -5.12 15.13
CA ALA A 375 7.31 -6.54 15.09
C ALA A 375 6.08 -7.28 14.57
N ASN A 376 6.31 -8.43 13.95
CA ASN A 376 5.27 -9.35 13.53
C ASN A 376 5.65 -10.78 13.87
N TRP A 377 4.66 -11.62 14.11
CA TRP A 377 4.89 -13.03 14.36
C TRP A 377 3.76 -13.89 13.84
N GLY A 378 4.11 -15.12 13.54
CA GLY A 378 3.20 -16.18 13.17
C GLY A 378 3.65 -17.50 13.78
N LEU A 379 2.73 -18.18 14.44
CA LEU A 379 2.90 -19.53 14.95
C LEU A 379 1.86 -20.41 14.26
N SER A 380 2.30 -21.50 13.65
CA SER A 380 1.41 -22.47 12.98
C SER A 380 1.74 -23.87 13.46
N TYR A 381 0.72 -24.62 13.88
CA TYR A 381 0.88 -26.01 14.29
C TYR A 381 -0.22 -26.89 13.72
N THR A 382 0.18 -27.93 13.00
CA THR A 382 -0.76 -28.91 12.44
C THR A 382 -0.75 -30.18 13.26
N ILE A 383 -1.88 -30.49 13.89
CA ILE A 383 -2.16 -31.75 14.59
C ILE A 383 -2.64 -32.77 13.54
N ARG A 384 -1.69 -33.54 13.00
CA ARG A 384 -1.96 -34.46 11.85
C ARG A 384 -3.03 -35.53 12.17
N THR A 385 -3.10 -35.98 13.41
CA THR A 385 -4.06 -37.00 13.87
C THR A 385 -5.51 -36.49 13.87
N TRP A 386 -5.69 -35.19 13.88
CA TRP A 386 -7.02 -34.54 13.90
C TRP A 386 -7.28 -33.73 12.63
N ASP A 387 -6.33 -33.71 11.69
CA ASP A 387 -6.39 -32.86 10.48
C ASP A 387 -6.69 -31.39 10.81
N LEU A 388 -6.23 -30.93 11.96
CA LEU A 388 -6.48 -29.60 12.50
C LEU A 388 -5.20 -28.77 12.50
N THR A 389 -5.25 -27.58 11.92
CA THR A 389 -4.19 -26.58 11.98
C THR A 389 -4.63 -25.43 12.87
N PHE A 390 -3.74 -25.02 13.74
CA PHE A 390 -3.87 -23.85 14.61
C PHE A 390 -2.88 -22.80 14.14
N ASP A 391 -3.36 -21.59 13.86
CA ASP A 391 -2.55 -20.45 13.49
C ASP A 391 -2.79 -19.30 14.48
N TYR A 392 -1.69 -18.71 14.97
CA TYR A 392 -1.69 -17.51 15.79
C TYR A 392 -0.78 -16.48 15.17
N THR A 393 -1.30 -15.29 14.87
CA THR A 393 -0.54 -14.21 14.25
C THR A 393 -0.69 -12.91 15.05
N GLY A 394 0.33 -12.08 14.98
CA GLY A 394 0.26 -10.77 15.61
C GLY A 394 1.21 -9.76 15.00
N ASN A 395 0.87 -8.49 15.22
CA ASN A 395 1.69 -7.34 14.90
C ASN A 395 1.81 -6.47 16.14
N LEU A 396 2.97 -5.83 16.32
CA LEU A 396 3.24 -4.82 17.34
C LEU A 396 3.74 -3.56 16.64
N TYR A 397 3.23 -2.41 17.03
CA TYR A 397 3.64 -1.11 16.53
C TYR A 397 4.07 -0.22 17.68
N GLY A 398 5.23 0.40 17.54
CA GLY A 398 5.75 1.40 18.46
C GLY A 398 5.05 2.76 18.29
N PRO A 399 5.44 3.73 19.12
CA PRO A 399 4.86 5.06 19.05
C PRO A 399 5.07 5.73 17.70
N MET A 400 4.01 6.33 17.17
CA MET A 400 3.98 7.15 15.97
C MET A 400 3.73 8.60 16.37
N ARG A 401 4.43 9.55 15.76
CA ARG A 401 4.07 10.97 15.89
C ARG A 401 2.71 11.19 15.24
N LEU A 402 1.84 11.88 15.95
CA LEU A 402 0.46 12.16 15.50
C LEU A 402 0.35 13.59 14.99
N PRO A 403 -0.51 13.87 13.99
CA PRO A 403 -0.90 15.22 13.67
C PRO A 403 -1.76 15.76 14.82
N THR A 404 -1.46 16.94 15.32
CA THR A 404 -2.22 17.61 16.38
C THR A 404 -2.88 18.86 15.84
N LEU A 405 -4.01 19.28 16.47
CA LEU A 405 -4.81 20.42 16.02
C LEU A 405 -4.49 21.73 16.72
N GLY A 406 -3.53 21.74 17.63
CA GLY A 406 -3.12 22.91 18.39
C GLY A 406 -2.99 22.64 19.88
N ASP A 407 -2.69 23.70 20.65
CA ASP A 407 -2.32 23.64 22.07
C ASP A 407 -3.42 23.10 23.00
N LEU A 408 -4.67 23.20 22.58
CA LEU A 408 -5.83 22.72 23.35
C LEU A 408 -6.24 21.27 23.00
N ASP A 409 -5.58 20.63 22.02
CA ASP A 409 -5.85 19.25 21.65
C ASP A 409 -5.50 18.32 22.83
N PRO A 410 -6.44 17.53 23.36
CA PRO A 410 -6.21 16.69 24.52
C PRO A 410 -5.36 15.44 24.20
N ARG A 411 -5.09 15.15 22.94
CA ARG A 411 -4.32 14.00 22.49
C ARG A 411 -2.83 14.21 22.75
N ARG A 412 -2.13 13.09 22.87
CA ARG A 412 -0.66 13.12 23.00
C ARG A 412 0.00 13.30 21.63
N ASP A 413 1.20 13.87 21.62
CA ASP A 413 2.01 14.00 20.39
C ASP A 413 2.36 12.65 19.74
N PHE A 414 2.32 11.56 20.52
CA PHE A 414 2.64 10.22 20.06
C PHE A 414 1.55 9.21 20.44
N SER A 415 1.28 8.28 19.51
CA SER A 415 0.42 7.14 19.79
C SER A 415 1.02 6.25 20.89
N PRO A 416 0.22 5.47 21.62
CA PRO A 416 0.74 4.39 22.45
C PRO A 416 1.38 3.30 21.58
N THR A 417 2.14 2.40 22.21
CA THR A 417 2.48 1.10 21.61
C THR A 417 1.23 0.24 21.59
N TRP A 418 0.94 -0.39 20.45
CA TRP A 418 -0.26 -1.21 20.28
C TRP A 418 0.00 -2.49 19.48
N SER A 419 -0.91 -3.46 19.61
CA SER A 419 -0.78 -4.77 18.99
C SER A 419 -2.13 -5.30 18.54
N ILE A 420 -2.15 -5.90 17.34
CA ILE A 420 -3.28 -6.67 16.83
C ILE A 420 -2.87 -8.13 16.77
N GLN A 421 -3.69 -9.00 17.37
CA GLN A 421 -3.42 -10.43 17.44
C GLN A 421 -4.64 -11.21 16.94
N ASN A 422 -4.39 -12.30 16.23
CA ASN A 422 -5.43 -13.11 15.61
C ASN A 422 -5.17 -14.59 15.83
N ILE A 423 -6.25 -15.37 15.85
CA ILE A 423 -6.21 -16.83 15.97
C ILE A 423 -7.14 -17.44 14.92
N GLN A 424 -6.71 -18.53 14.31
CA GLN A 424 -7.50 -19.32 13.37
C GLN A 424 -7.31 -20.81 13.62
N PHE A 425 -8.40 -21.55 13.48
CA PHE A 425 -8.44 -23.00 13.41
C PHE A 425 -8.88 -23.41 12.02
N THR A 426 -8.16 -24.35 11.41
CA THR A 426 -8.46 -24.86 10.08
C THR A 426 -8.54 -26.39 10.15
N TYR A 427 -9.68 -26.97 9.74
CA TYR A 427 -9.94 -28.39 9.72
C TYR A 427 -10.01 -28.92 8.29
N ASN A 428 -9.17 -29.93 7.98
CA ASN A 428 -9.03 -30.55 6.66
C ASN A 428 -9.43 -32.03 6.63
N GLY A 429 -10.11 -32.54 7.66
CA GLY A 429 -10.48 -33.96 7.77
C GLY A 429 -11.65 -34.41 6.87
N ILE A 430 -12.26 -33.49 6.13
CA ILE A 430 -13.33 -33.83 5.17
C ILE A 430 -12.74 -33.69 3.76
N ARG A 431 -12.83 -34.77 2.97
CA ARG A 431 -12.32 -34.77 1.61
C ARG A 431 -12.90 -33.61 0.79
N ASP A 432 -12.01 -32.91 0.08
CA ASP A 432 -12.32 -31.76 -0.79
C ASP A 432 -12.86 -30.52 -0.06
N PHE A 433 -13.03 -30.55 1.29
CA PHE A 433 -13.48 -29.44 2.11
C PHE A 433 -12.42 -28.99 3.12
N GLU A 434 -12.30 -27.70 3.27
CA GLU A 434 -11.56 -27.04 4.34
C GLU A 434 -12.53 -26.15 5.11
N LEU A 435 -12.66 -26.39 6.42
CA LEU A 435 -13.46 -25.56 7.31
C LEU A 435 -12.52 -24.70 8.15
N TYR A 436 -12.78 -23.41 8.28
CA TYR A 436 -11.98 -22.56 9.13
C TYR A 436 -12.83 -21.59 9.94
N ALA A 437 -12.36 -21.31 11.15
CA ALA A 437 -12.96 -20.34 12.05
C ALA A 437 -11.87 -19.62 12.85
N GLY A 438 -12.10 -18.38 13.22
CA GLY A 438 -11.12 -17.62 13.95
C GLY A 438 -11.66 -16.35 14.57
N VAL A 439 -10.76 -15.68 15.28
CA VAL A 439 -11.01 -14.38 15.93
C VAL A 439 -9.89 -13.43 15.53
N LYS A 440 -10.28 -12.25 15.06
CA LYS A 440 -9.38 -11.12 14.77
C LYS A 440 -9.41 -10.14 15.91
N ASN A 441 -8.29 -9.46 16.13
CA ASN A 441 -8.08 -8.49 17.19
C ASN A 441 -8.47 -9.01 18.58
N LEU A 442 -7.79 -10.09 19.00
CA LEU A 442 -8.03 -10.76 20.31
C LEU A 442 -7.94 -9.81 21.51
N LEU A 443 -7.13 -8.75 21.41
CA LEU A 443 -6.96 -7.75 22.47
C LEU A 443 -8.07 -6.70 22.49
N ASN A 444 -9.00 -6.74 21.53
CA ASN A 444 -10.03 -5.73 21.35
C ASN A 444 -9.48 -4.29 21.34
N TRP A 445 -8.29 -4.11 20.76
CA TRP A 445 -7.63 -2.81 20.74
C TRP A 445 -8.15 -1.95 19.60
N THR A 446 -8.38 -0.66 19.86
CA THR A 446 -8.75 0.35 18.88
C THR A 446 -8.02 1.66 19.19
N PRO A 447 -7.74 2.54 18.21
CA PRO A 447 -6.98 3.77 18.40
C PRO A 447 -7.70 4.81 19.26
N ASN A 448 -9.04 4.73 19.37
CA ASN A 448 -9.87 5.64 20.17
C ASN A 448 -9.96 5.27 21.66
N ASN A 449 -9.31 4.18 22.09
CA ASN A 449 -9.32 3.80 23.49
C ASN A 449 -8.51 4.80 24.34
N GLY A 450 -9.20 5.73 24.95
CA GLY A 450 -8.64 6.84 25.74
C GLY A 450 -8.19 8.06 24.94
N ASN A 451 -8.41 8.10 23.62
CA ASN A 451 -8.21 9.26 22.78
C ASN A 451 -9.44 9.44 21.86
N PRO A 452 -9.96 10.63 21.65
CA PRO A 452 -11.01 10.86 20.67
C PRO A 452 -10.46 10.50 19.28
N PHE A 453 -11.19 9.67 18.55
CA PHE A 453 -10.82 9.25 17.20
C PHE A 453 -11.31 10.27 16.16
N ILE A 454 -12.58 10.63 16.27
CA ILE A 454 -13.18 11.73 15.55
C ILE A 454 -13.15 12.93 16.47
N ILE A 455 -12.74 14.06 15.96
CA ILE A 455 -12.48 15.25 16.74
C ILE A 455 -13.61 16.23 16.54
N ALA A 456 -13.80 17.09 17.50
CA ALA A 456 -14.85 18.04 17.60
C ALA A 456 -16.16 17.38 17.98
N ARG A 457 -17.22 17.80 17.49
CA ARG A 457 -18.52 17.22 17.67
C ARG A 457 -18.60 15.93 16.89
N ALA A 458 -18.12 14.86 17.48
CA ALA A 458 -17.93 13.55 16.88
C ALA A 458 -19.18 13.00 16.20
N ASN A 459 -20.35 13.49 16.55
CA ASN A 459 -21.65 13.04 16.07
C ASN A 459 -22.27 13.98 15.02
N ASP A 460 -21.62 15.08 14.64
CA ASP A 460 -22.09 15.97 13.57
C ASP A 460 -20.95 16.78 12.94
N PRO A 461 -20.32 16.27 11.85
CA PRO A 461 -19.26 16.99 11.11
C PRO A 461 -19.73 18.30 10.47
N PHE A 462 -21.03 18.45 10.23
CA PHE A 462 -21.60 19.68 9.69
C PHE A 462 -22.02 20.70 10.76
N ASP A 463 -21.73 20.42 12.03
CA ASP A 463 -22.06 21.35 13.10
C ASP A 463 -21.34 22.69 12.94
N LYS A 464 -22.12 23.70 12.66
CA LYS A 464 -21.67 25.07 12.41
C LYS A 464 -21.47 25.88 13.70
N GLU A 465 -21.62 25.27 14.89
CA GLU A 465 -21.31 25.91 16.16
C GLU A 465 -19.82 25.87 16.53
N VAL A 466 -18.94 25.29 15.69
CA VAL A 466 -17.51 25.52 15.77
C VAL A 466 -17.27 27.02 15.50
N THR A 467 -16.71 27.69 16.48
CA THR A 467 -16.47 29.14 16.41
C THR A 467 -15.04 29.41 16.01
N PHE A 468 -14.86 30.31 15.05
CA PHE A 468 -13.54 30.72 14.56
C PHE A 468 -13.22 32.15 15.01
N ASP A 469 -11.92 32.41 15.27
CA ASP A 469 -11.41 33.77 15.48
C ASP A 469 -11.25 34.55 14.15
N ALA A 470 -10.81 35.79 14.22
CA ALA A 470 -10.58 36.62 13.04
C ALA A 470 -9.46 36.11 12.12
N ASN A 471 -8.62 35.20 12.58
CA ASN A 471 -7.52 34.59 11.83
C ASN A 471 -7.90 33.21 11.26
N GLY A 472 -9.14 32.73 11.49
CA GLY A 472 -9.61 31.43 11.05
C GLY A 472 -9.25 30.28 11.99
N ASN A 473 -8.75 30.53 13.19
CA ASN A 473 -8.47 29.49 14.18
C ASN A 473 -9.74 29.16 14.98
N VAL A 474 -9.94 27.87 15.24
CA VAL A 474 -11.03 27.42 16.12
C VAL A 474 -10.77 27.90 17.54
N VAL A 475 -11.80 28.48 18.18
CA VAL A 475 -11.72 28.95 19.56
C VAL A 475 -12.47 28.05 20.52
N SER A 476 -11.98 27.99 21.76
CA SER A 476 -12.65 27.27 22.84
C SER A 476 -14.00 27.89 23.16
N THR A 477 -15.02 27.05 23.26
CA THR A 477 -16.39 27.41 23.69
C THR A 477 -16.83 26.45 24.77
N ALA A 478 -17.98 26.76 25.42
CA ALA A 478 -18.55 25.88 26.44
C ALA A 478 -18.90 24.48 25.88
N ASN A 479 -19.26 24.38 24.61
CA ASN A 479 -19.60 23.11 23.93
C ASN A 479 -18.41 22.44 23.27
N ASN A 480 -17.32 23.16 22.99
CA ASN A 480 -16.08 22.68 22.41
C ASN A 480 -14.87 23.21 23.18
N PRO A 481 -14.64 22.76 24.43
CA PRO A 481 -13.63 23.34 25.32
C PRO A 481 -12.21 23.15 24.84
N ASN A 482 -11.96 22.17 23.95
CA ASN A 482 -10.65 21.87 23.40
C ASN A 482 -10.41 22.48 22.01
N ALA A 483 -11.33 23.33 21.53
CA ALA A 483 -11.22 23.97 20.21
C ALA A 483 -10.91 22.99 19.09
N LEU A 484 -11.64 21.88 19.04
CA LEU A 484 -11.41 20.80 18.06
C LEU A 484 -12.27 21.04 16.81
N THR A 485 -11.85 20.43 15.68
CA THR A 485 -12.61 20.31 14.44
C THR A 485 -12.73 18.86 14.03
N PHE A 486 -13.71 18.52 13.19
CA PHE A 486 -13.80 17.20 12.58
C PHE A 486 -12.56 16.93 11.74
N ASP A 487 -11.87 15.81 11.99
CA ASP A 487 -10.66 15.43 11.28
C ASP A 487 -10.56 13.90 11.13
N PRO A 488 -11.06 13.33 10.02
CA PRO A 488 -10.99 11.89 9.76
C PRO A 488 -9.58 11.40 9.41
N THR A 489 -8.60 12.29 9.26
CA THR A 489 -7.23 11.93 8.90
C THR A 489 -6.42 11.34 10.05
N TYR A 490 -6.96 11.42 11.27
CA TYR A 490 -6.29 11.01 12.50
C TYR A 490 -6.38 9.51 12.78
N VAL A 491 -6.23 8.67 11.77
CA VAL A 491 -6.33 7.20 11.89
C VAL A 491 -4.95 6.57 11.86
N TYR A 492 -4.42 6.18 13.01
CA TYR A 492 -3.12 5.49 13.10
C TYR A 492 -3.23 3.97 13.33
N GLY A 493 -4.43 3.43 13.43
CA GLY A 493 -4.68 2.01 13.64
C GLY A 493 -6.11 1.60 13.27
N PRO A 494 -6.43 0.29 13.26
CA PRO A 494 -7.75 -0.18 12.88
C PRO A 494 -8.80 0.17 13.94
N ASN A 495 -9.93 0.69 13.50
CA ASN A 495 -11.07 1.02 14.35
C ASN A 495 -11.93 -0.20 14.71
N GLN A 496 -11.61 -1.34 14.12
CA GLN A 496 -12.36 -2.57 14.30
C GLN A 496 -11.90 -3.30 15.56
N GLY A 497 -12.78 -3.42 16.54
CA GLY A 497 -12.59 -4.24 17.73
C GLY A 497 -12.49 -5.74 17.42
N ILE A 498 -12.68 -6.55 18.46
CA ILE A 498 -12.69 -8.01 18.34
C ILE A 498 -13.82 -8.48 17.43
N ARG A 499 -13.52 -9.45 16.54
CA ARG A 499 -14.50 -10.02 15.61
C ARG A 499 -14.19 -11.47 15.27
N SER A 500 -15.24 -12.27 15.19
CA SER A 500 -15.15 -13.66 14.79
C SER A 500 -15.48 -13.82 13.31
N PHE A 501 -14.93 -14.86 12.72
CA PHE A 501 -15.27 -15.27 11.35
C PHE A 501 -15.33 -16.78 11.25
N VAL A 502 -16.10 -17.26 10.28
CA VAL A 502 -16.16 -18.66 9.88
C VAL A 502 -16.20 -18.73 8.35
N GLY A 503 -15.56 -19.74 7.80
CA GLY A 503 -15.55 -19.96 6.36
C GLY A 503 -15.41 -21.42 5.98
N LEU A 504 -15.73 -21.69 4.73
CA LEU A 504 -15.63 -22.99 4.11
C LEU A 504 -14.99 -22.81 2.73
N ARG A 505 -14.02 -23.67 2.43
CA ARG A 505 -13.45 -23.79 1.08
C ARG A 505 -13.74 -25.17 0.54
N TYR A 506 -14.26 -25.24 -0.68
CA TYR A 506 -14.46 -26.48 -1.41
C TYR A 506 -13.57 -26.51 -2.65
N THR A 507 -12.83 -27.61 -2.83
CA THR A 507 -11.95 -27.80 -4.00
C THR A 507 -12.53 -28.91 -4.86
N LEU A 508 -12.92 -28.58 -6.07
CA LEU A 508 -13.36 -29.56 -7.08
C LEU A 508 -12.12 -30.03 -7.86
N ASN A 509 -11.80 -31.34 -7.76
CA ASN A 509 -10.67 -32.00 -8.46
C ASN A 509 -11.09 -32.59 -9.80
#